data_2fbd114f08ddc92d300f215fef4dadca
#
_entry.id   2fbd114f08ddc92d300f215fef4dadca
#
_cell.length_a   1.000
_cell.length_b   1.000
_cell.length_c   1.000
_cell.angle_alpha   90.00
_cell.angle_beta   90.00
_cell.angle_gamma   90.00
#
_symmetry.space_group_name_H-M   'P 1'
#
loop_
_entity.id
_entity.type
_entity.pdbx_description
1 polymer ?
#
loop_
_entity_poly.entity_id
_entity_poly.type
_entity_poly.pdbx_seq_one_letter_code
_entity_poly.pdbx_strand_id
1 'polypeptide(L)'
;MALAFILATAPAALAQGPGCNGQPASAEGVRLCLPPGLGSGLTGRREARTAEEVPGAREAHRLLTLQGYPVASPLNQPVLAVFALADFDQPGAHLAPDVRALRRVLADRPPFRERGALPPDTVNLPTLIMEASTPFLARPLYLDLPWGSGVRGVGATGQDLSPLFHGDIQYLFAGTSSDGRWLVVAAFPLSAPDVPRVSEESLDRDPDGAIAVVHRHLSLLDETRYTPALTTLDDLLRTLAIEGP
;
A
#
# COMPACT_ATOMS: atom_id res chain seq x y z
N MET A 1 -12.84 45.80 40.49
CA MET A 1 -13.28 45.31 39.15
C MET A 1 -12.05 44.83 38.41
N ALA A 2 -11.85 43.53 38.32
CA ALA A 2 -10.73 42.93 37.57
C ALA A 2 -11.27 42.48 36.21
N LEU A 3 -10.74 43.06 35.14
CA LEU A 3 -11.00 42.61 33.76
C LEU A 3 -10.15 41.37 33.46
N ALA A 4 -10.83 40.24 33.26
CA ALA A 4 -10.18 39.03 32.76
C ALA A 4 -10.07 39.12 31.22
N PHE A 5 -8.86 39.18 30.70
CA PHE A 5 -8.58 39.02 29.27
C PHE A 5 -8.64 37.54 28.91
N ILE A 6 -9.64 37.16 28.14
CA ILE A 6 -9.71 35.85 27.51
C ILE A 6 -8.86 35.93 26.23
N LEU A 7 -7.68 35.34 26.27
CA LEU A 7 -6.83 35.08 25.07
C LEU A 7 -7.50 33.95 24.27
N ALA A 8 -8.18 34.30 23.20
CA ALA A 8 -8.63 33.32 22.21
C ALA A 8 -7.39 32.80 21.44
N THR A 9 -6.99 31.58 21.70
CA THR A 9 -5.98 30.86 20.90
C THR A 9 -6.61 30.54 19.55
N ALA A 10 -6.17 31.25 18.51
CA ALA A 10 -6.51 30.88 17.13
C ALA A 10 -6.01 29.45 16.85
N PRO A 11 -6.80 28.60 16.17
CA PRO A 11 -6.31 27.30 15.76
C PRO A 11 -5.10 27.49 14.84
N ALA A 12 -4.00 26.82 15.18
CA ALA A 12 -2.80 26.81 14.36
C ALA A 12 -3.19 26.33 12.94
N ALA A 13 -3.08 27.23 11.96
CA ALA A 13 -3.24 26.89 10.57
C ALA A 13 -2.22 25.77 10.27
N LEU A 14 -2.73 24.58 9.98
CA LEU A 14 -1.92 23.42 9.57
C LEU A 14 -1.07 23.88 8.38
N ALA A 15 0.23 23.95 8.55
CA ALA A 15 1.15 24.30 7.49
C ALA A 15 0.88 23.33 6.32
N GLN A 16 0.40 23.89 5.21
CA GLN A 16 0.25 23.12 3.98
C GLN A 16 1.66 22.67 3.59
N GLY A 17 1.88 21.36 3.56
CA GLY A 17 3.11 20.80 3.02
C GLY A 17 3.31 21.30 1.59
N PRO A 18 4.55 21.44 1.11
CA PRO A 18 4.82 21.96 -0.22
C PRO A 18 4.10 21.12 -1.27
N GLY A 19 3.14 21.74 -1.99
CA GLY A 19 2.61 21.24 -3.25
C GLY A 19 1.34 20.39 -3.21
N CYS A 20 0.42 20.54 -2.23
CA CYS A 20 -0.87 19.89 -2.33
C CYS A 20 -1.76 20.51 -3.41
N ASN A 21 -1.84 19.89 -4.59
CA ASN A 21 -2.75 20.27 -5.68
C ASN A 21 -4.11 19.55 -5.58
N GLY A 22 -4.48 19.05 -4.41
CA GLY A 22 -5.70 18.30 -4.16
C GLY A 22 -6.36 18.68 -2.84
N GLN A 23 -7.09 17.74 -2.26
CA GLN A 23 -7.77 17.92 -0.99
C GLN A 23 -6.90 17.40 0.16
N PRO A 24 -6.51 18.24 1.14
CA PRO A 24 -5.84 17.75 2.35
C PRO A 24 -6.77 16.81 3.14
N ALA A 25 -6.25 15.67 3.55
CA ALA A 25 -6.95 14.70 4.38
C ALA A 25 -6.03 14.20 5.49
N SER A 26 -6.60 13.92 6.66
CA SER A 26 -5.83 13.40 7.79
C SER A 26 -6.67 12.47 8.66
N ALA A 27 -6.04 11.43 9.19
CA ALA A 27 -6.60 10.52 10.18
C ALA A 27 -5.45 9.88 10.97
N GLU A 28 -5.64 9.62 12.26
CA GLU A 28 -4.70 8.90 13.13
C GLU A 28 -3.25 9.44 13.09
N GLY A 29 -3.05 10.75 12.95
CA GLY A 29 -1.72 11.34 12.84
C GLY A 29 -1.01 11.07 11.49
N VAL A 30 -1.75 10.65 10.49
CA VAL A 30 -1.29 10.54 9.11
C VAL A 30 -1.98 11.58 8.26
N ARG A 31 -1.21 12.31 7.46
CA ARG A 31 -1.71 13.33 6.53
C ARG A 31 -1.30 12.99 5.12
N LEU A 32 -2.17 13.27 4.17
CA LEU A 32 -1.90 13.18 2.74
C LEU A 32 -2.76 14.18 1.95
N CYS A 33 -2.39 14.39 0.71
CA CYS A 33 -3.12 15.21 -0.24
C CYS A 33 -3.80 14.30 -1.25
N LEU A 34 -5.13 14.25 -1.24
CA LEU A 34 -5.90 13.47 -2.20
C LEU A 34 -5.89 14.16 -3.56
N PRO A 35 -5.31 13.56 -4.60
CA PRO A 35 -5.43 14.07 -5.97
C PRO A 35 -6.90 14.20 -6.39
N PRO A 36 -7.24 15.15 -7.28
CA PRO A 36 -8.59 15.28 -7.80
C PRO A 36 -9.13 13.96 -8.36
N GLY A 37 -10.34 13.58 -7.95
CA GLY A 37 -11.00 12.36 -8.39
C GLY A 37 -10.55 11.07 -7.72
N LEU A 38 -9.56 11.12 -6.81
CA LEU A 38 -9.10 9.90 -6.12
C LEU A 38 -9.93 9.56 -4.88
N GLY A 39 -10.61 10.52 -4.30
CA GLY A 39 -11.44 10.30 -3.13
C GLY A 39 -11.98 11.60 -2.56
N SER A 40 -12.81 11.48 -1.51
CA SER A 40 -13.44 12.60 -0.84
C SER A 40 -12.96 12.80 0.61
N GLY A 41 -12.12 11.90 1.13
CA GLY A 41 -11.64 11.97 2.50
C GLY A 41 -10.82 10.75 2.91
N LEU A 42 -10.37 10.79 4.15
CA LEU A 42 -9.62 9.75 4.81
C LEU A 42 -10.28 9.41 6.14
N THR A 43 -10.53 8.14 6.39
CA THR A 43 -10.88 7.65 7.72
C THR A 43 -9.76 6.76 8.24
N GLY A 44 -9.67 6.65 9.56
CA GLY A 44 -8.61 5.82 10.15
C GLY A 44 -9.04 5.24 11.48
N ARG A 45 -8.35 4.19 11.88
CA ARG A 45 -8.43 3.57 13.21
C ARG A 45 -7.09 2.99 13.59
N ARG A 46 -6.86 2.85 14.89
CA ARG A 46 -5.71 2.11 15.42
C ARG A 46 -6.13 0.67 15.65
N GLU A 47 -5.39 -0.23 15.06
CA GLU A 47 -5.50 -1.66 15.31
C GLU A 47 -4.47 -2.04 16.37
N ALA A 48 -4.92 -2.70 17.45
CA ALA A 48 -4.01 -3.24 18.44
C ALA A 48 -3.34 -4.52 17.90
N ARG A 49 -2.16 -4.84 18.43
CA ARG A 49 -1.54 -6.12 18.16
C ARG A 49 -2.47 -7.25 18.60
N THR A 50 -2.71 -8.22 17.73
CA THR A 50 -3.46 -9.43 18.05
C THR A 50 -2.54 -10.43 18.74
N ALA A 51 -3.11 -11.30 19.59
CA ALA A 51 -2.34 -12.33 20.30
C ALA A 51 -1.71 -13.32 19.32
N GLU A 52 -0.50 -13.80 19.63
CA GLU A 52 0.26 -14.74 18.80
C GLU A 52 -0.48 -16.06 18.52
N GLU A 53 -1.41 -16.44 19.40
CA GLU A 53 -2.21 -17.67 19.29
C GLU A 53 -3.36 -17.58 18.27
N VAL A 54 -3.67 -16.36 17.81
CA VAL A 54 -4.67 -16.17 16.77
C VAL A 54 -3.98 -16.31 15.42
N PRO A 55 -4.38 -17.28 14.57
CA PRO A 55 -3.85 -17.34 13.21
C PRO A 55 -3.95 -15.96 12.61
N GLY A 56 -2.79 -15.44 12.26
CA GLY A 56 -2.77 -14.15 11.69
C GLY A 56 -2.58 -12.98 12.63
N ALA A 57 -1.90 -13.11 13.71
CA ALA A 57 -1.52 -12.00 14.57
C ALA A 57 -0.77 -10.92 13.78
N ARG A 58 -1.24 -9.69 13.85
CA ARG A 58 -0.61 -8.52 13.22
C ARG A 58 -0.07 -7.61 14.28
N GLU A 59 1.01 -6.96 13.94
CA GLU A 59 1.58 -5.88 14.74
C GLU A 59 0.59 -4.71 14.83
N ALA A 60 0.66 -3.95 15.92
CA ALA A 60 -0.15 -2.75 16.09
C ALA A 60 0.09 -1.77 14.93
N HIS A 61 -0.96 -1.19 14.39
CA HIS A 61 -0.84 -0.26 13.27
C HIS A 61 -1.98 0.75 13.21
N ARG A 62 -1.77 1.78 12.40
CA ARG A 62 -2.80 2.72 12.00
C ARG A 62 -3.32 2.26 10.65
N LEU A 63 -4.61 1.92 10.56
CA LEU A 63 -5.26 1.53 9.31
C LEU A 63 -6.10 2.68 8.80
N LEU A 64 -5.81 3.12 7.59
CA LEU A 64 -6.48 4.23 6.93
C LEU A 64 -7.22 3.74 5.69
N THR A 65 -8.38 4.32 5.42
CA THR A 65 -9.21 3.97 4.26
C THR A 65 -9.59 5.24 3.50
N LEU A 66 -9.37 5.25 2.19
CA LEU A 66 -9.79 6.34 1.32
C LEU A 66 -11.30 6.28 1.10
N GLN A 67 -11.99 7.38 1.38
CA GLN A 67 -13.43 7.50 1.17
C GLN A 67 -13.73 8.01 -0.24
N GLY A 68 -14.79 7.49 -0.88
CA GLY A 68 -15.16 7.91 -2.23
C GLY A 68 -14.16 7.50 -3.31
N TYR A 69 -13.38 6.45 -3.06
CA TYR A 69 -12.42 5.92 -4.02
C TYR A 69 -13.11 5.46 -5.32
N PRO A 70 -12.55 5.73 -6.51
CA PRO A 70 -13.27 5.57 -7.78
C PRO A 70 -13.49 4.12 -8.22
N VAL A 71 -12.74 3.17 -7.66
CA VAL A 71 -12.88 1.75 -7.99
C VAL A 71 -13.54 1.02 -6.83
N ALA A 72 -14.73 0.48 -7.09
CA ALA A 72 -15.41 -0.40 -6.13
C ALA A 72 -14.90 -1.84 -6.30
N SER A 73 -14.50 -2.44 -5.20
CA SER A 73 -14.21 -3.87 -5.12
C SER A 73 -14.96 -4.47 -3.93
N PRO A 74 -15.65 -5.60 -4.12
CA PRO A 74 -16.33 -6.25 -3.00
C PRO A 74 -15.36 -6.87 -1.99
N LEU A 75 -14.15 -7.18 -2.42
CA LEU A 75 -13.15 -7.88 -1.61
C LEU A 75 -12.05 -6.95 -1.07
N ASN A 76 -11.75 -5.88 -1.83
CA ASN A 76 -10.59 -5.04 -1.55
C ASN A 76 -11.02 -3.60 -1.27
N GLN A 77 -10.64 -3.07 -0.13
CA GLN A 77 -10.80 -1.66 0.20
C GLN A 77 -9.50 -0.89 -0.12
N PRO A 78 -9.61 0.41 -0.47
CA PRO A 78 -8.43 1.25 -0.69
C PRO A 78 -7.82 1.62 0.67
N VAL A 79 -6.84 0.85 1.10
CA VAL A 79 -6.25 0.95 2.44
C VAL A 79 -4.76 1.30 2.42
N LEU A 80 -4.35 1.99 3.47
CA LEU A 80 -2.96 2.29 3.80
C LEU A 80 -2.76 1.99 5.29
N ALA A 81 -1.74 1.20 5.61
CA ALA A 81 -1.36 0.91 6.99
C ALA A 81 0.02 1.50 7.31
N VAL A 82 0.14 2.01 8.52
CA VAL A 82 1.38 2.55 9.06
C VAL A 82 1.74 1.81 10.34
N PHE A 83 2.88 1.13 10.32
CA PHE A 83 3.42 0.34 11.43
C PHE A 83 4.65 1.03 12.01
N ALA A 84 4.88 0.85 13.31
CA ALA A 84 6.17 1.18 13.89
C ALA A 84 7.20 0.08 13.52
N LEU A 85 8.31 0.46 12.89
CA LEU A 85 9.34 -0.51 12.48
C LEU A 85 9.96 -1.25 13.67
N ALA A 86 9.99 -0.63 14.85
CA ALA A 86 10.48 -1.27 16.06
C ALA A 86 9.64 -2.49 16.50
N ASP A 87 8.38 -2.57 16.11
CA ASP A 87 7.52 -3.69 16.47
C ASP A 87 7.94 -4.99 15.74
N PHE A 88 8.62 -4.86 14.60
CA PHE A 88 9.13 -6.01 13.83
C PHE A 88 10.48 -6.54 14.34
N ASP A 89 11.12 -5.82 15.23
CA ASP A 89 12.34 -6.27 15.92
C ASP A 89 12.01 -7.09 17.20
N GLN A 90 10.72 -7.16 17.56
CA GLN A 90 10.24 -7.95 18.70
C GLN A 90 10.16 -9.44 18.34
N PRO A 91 10.42 -10.35 19.30
CA PRO A 91 10.21 -11.78 19.12
C PRO A 91 8.76 -12.08 18.72
N GLY A 92 8.57 -12.98 17.75
CA GLY A 92 7.25 -13.39 17.29
C GLY A 92 6.54 -12.39 16.36
N ALA A 93 7.24 -11.35 15.87
CA ALA A 93 6.67 -10.46 14.86
C ALA A 93 6.47 -11.21 13.53
N HIS A 94 5.21 -11.34 13.11
CA HIS A 94 4.82 -12.19 11.99
C HIS A 94 5.43 -11.75 10.66
N LEU A 95 5.38 -10.45 10.33
CA LEU A 95 5.93 -9.91 9.08
C LEU A 95 7.42 -9.56 9.15
N ALA A 96 8.11 -9.88 10.26
CA ALA A 96 9.53 -9.54 10.42
C ALA A 96 10.43 -10.07 9.29
N PRO A 97 10.25 -11.30 8.74
CA PRO A 97 11.03 -11.76 7.59
C PRO A 97 10.84 -10.90 6.36
N ASP A 98 9.59 -10.53 6.04
CA ASP A 98 9.25 -9.75 4.86
C ASP A 98 9.75 -8.30 4.98
N VAL A 99 9.65 -7.72 6.17
CA VAL A 99 10.19 -6.38 6.45
C VAL A 99 11.71 -6.36 6.31
N ARG A 100 12.42 -7.39 6.81
CA ARG A 100 13.87 -7.51 6.61
C ARG A 100 14.25 -7.67 5.14
N ALA A 101 13.47 -8.44 4.37
CA ALA A 101 13.69 -8.61 2.94
C ALA A 101 13.43 -7.30 2.18
N LEU A 102 12.34 -6.59 2.50
CA LEU A 102 12.05 -5.28 1.93
C LEU A 102 13.20 -4.29 2.19
N ARG A 103 13.69 -4.20 3.43
CA ARG A 103 14.84 -3.32 3.78
C ARG A 103 16.08 -3.63 2.94
N ARG A 104 16.39 -4.92 2.70
CA ARG A 104 17.51 -5.33 1.83
C ARG A 104 17.27 -4.90 0.39
N VAL A 105 16.08 -5.16 -0.15
CA VAL A 105 15.72 -4.77 -1.52
C VAL A 105 15.81 -3.26 -1.71
N LEU A 106 15.36 -2.47 -0.73
CA LEU A 106 15.46 -1.01 -0.80
C LEU A 106 16.90 -0.49 -0.68
N ALA A 107 17.76 -1.20 0.05
CA ALA A 107 19.18 -0.85 0.17
C ALA A 107 19.98 -1.22 -1.08
N ASP A 108 19.79 -2.44 -1.60
CA ASP A 108 20.57 -3.00 -2.70
C ASP A 108 20.03 -2.59 -4.07
N ARG A 109 18.75 -2.27 -4.17
CA ARG A 109 18.02 -1.89 -5.40
C ARG A 109 18.34 -2.80 -6.58
N PRO A 110 18.21 -4.13 -6.45
CA PRO A 110 18.45 -5.01 -7.56
C PRO A 110 17.53 -4.65 -8.73
N PRO A 111 18.01 -4.73 -9.99
CA PRO A 111 17.17 -4.43 -11.13
C PRO A 111 16.00 -5.42 -11.19
N PHE A 112 14.80 -4.90 -11.44
CA PHE A 112 13.68 -5.76 -11.75
C PHE A 112 13.96 -6.50 -13.07
N ARG A 113 13.67 -7.81 -13.10
CA ARG A 113 13.90 -8.61 -14.30
C ARG A 113 13.03 -8.14 -15.45
N GLU A 114 13.49 -8.47 -16.69
CA GLU A 114 12.82 -8.17 -17.96
C GLU A 114 11.39 -8.64 -17.97
N ARG A 115 10.49 -8.39 -17.43
CA ARG A 115 9.05 -8.70 -17.38
C ARG A 115 8.40 -8.21 -16.09
N GLY A 116 9.10 -7.35 -15.35
CA GLY A 116 8.52 -6.74 -14.16
C GLY A 116 8.33 -7.68 -12.96
N ALA A 117 8.90 -8.87 -13.00
CA ALA A 117 8.91 -9.76 -11.84
C ALA A 117 9.95 -9.29 -10.82
N LEU A 118 9.62 -9.34 -9.54
CA LEU A 118 10.61 -9.21 -8.49
C LEU A 118 11.71 -10.28 -8.68
N PRO A 119 12.97 -10.01 -8.29
CA PRO A 119 14.02 -11.01 -8.29
C PRO A 119 13.56 -12.28 -7.53
N PRO A 120 13.97 -13.50 -7.92
CA PRO A 120 13.47 -14.75 -7.31
C PRO A 120 13.72 -14.84 -5.81
N ASP A 121 14.69 -14.10 -5.29
CA ASP A 121 15.00 -14.05 -3.87
C ASP A 121 14.26 -12.89 -3.14
N THR A 122 13.40 -12.17 -3.85
CA THR A 122 12.60 -11.10 -3.27
C THR A 122 11.37 -11.71 -2.65
N VAL A 123 11.32 -11.64 -1.37
CA VAL A 123 10.17 -11.99 -0.55
C VAL A 123 8.96 -11.16 -0.98
N ASN A 124 7.78 -11.72 -0.84
CA ASN A 124 6.51 -11.02 -0.98
C ASN A 124 6.57 -9.65 -0.34
N LEU A 125 5.99 -8.66 -0.98
CA LEU A 125 5.78 -7.37 -0.31
C LEU A 125 4.98 -7.63 0.97
N PRO A 126 5.35 -6.99 2.11
CA PRO A 126 4.52 -7.06 3.30
C PRO A 126 3.09 -6.71 2.93
N THR A 127 2.15 -7.59 3.21
CA THR A 127 0.74 -7.40 2.87
C THR A 127 -0.06 -7.07 4.12
N LEU A 128 -1.22 -6.46 3.94
CA LEU A 128 -2.17 -6.18 5.02
C LEU A 128 -3.01 -7.43 5.36
N ILE A 129 -3.03 -8.39 4.46
CA ILE A 129 -3.74 -9.65 4.64
C ILE A 129 -2.70 -10.66 5.11
N MET A 130 -3.00 -11.26 6.21
CA MET A 130 -2.15 -12.26 6.81
C MET A 130 -2.14 -13.55 6.04
N GLU A 131 -0.94 -14.16 6.00
CA GLU A 131 -0.69 -15.38 5.25
C GLU A 131 -1.04 -15.26 3.74
N ALA A 132 -1.30 -14.03 3.27
CA ALA A 132 -1.52 -13.77 1.87
C ALA A 132 -0.20 -13.69 1.13
N SER A 133 -0.15 -14.32 -0.02
CA SER A 133 0.94 -14.15 -0.98
C SER A 133 0.56 -13.15 -2.07
N THR A 134 1.58 -12.59 -2.70
CA THR A 134 1.44 -11.84 -3.94
C THR A 134 1.92 -12.75 -5.06
N PRO A 135 1.03 -13.46 -5.75
CA PRO A 135 1.43 -14.48 -6.75
C PRO A 135 2.19 -13.88 -7.93
N PHE A 136 2.01 -12.58 -8.18
CA PHE A 136 2.77 -11.84 -9.17
C PHE A 136 2.84 -10.36 -8.79
N LEU A 137 3.86 -9.66 -9.31
CA LEU A 137 3.95 -8.21 -9.24
C LEU A 137 4.34 -7.67 -10.61
N ALA A 138 3.38 -7.10 -11.32
CA ALA A 138 3.58 -6.42 -12.59
C ALA A 138 3.97 -4.96 -12.36
N ARG A 139 4.71 -4.35 -13.32
CA ARG A 139 5.09 -2.93 -13.25
C ARG A 139 5.80 -2.52 -11.94
N PRO A 140 6.71 -3.33 -11.37
CA PRO A 140 7.43 -2.94 -10.17
C PRO A 140 8.28 -1.70 -10.42
N LEU A 141 8.32 -0.81 -9.42
CA LEU A 141 9.09 0.43 -9.48
C LEU A 141 9.57 0.80 -8.08
N TYR A 142 10.83 1.22 -7.96
CA TYR A 142 11.31 1.88 -6.76
C TYR A 142 10.82 3.33 -6.73
N LEU A 143 10.23 3.72 -5.61
CA LEU A 143 9.81 5.09 -5.38
C LEU A 143 10.72 5.73 -4.34
N ASP A 144 11.32 6.87 -4.72
CA ASP A 144 11.96 7.78 -3.78
C ASP A 144 10.94 8.85 -3.40
N LEU A 145 10.61 8.91 -2.12
CA LEU A 145 9.54 9.72 -1.56
C LEU A 145 10.13 10.72 -0.57
N PRO A 146 9.53 11.90 -0.37
CA PRO A 146 10.03 12.89 0.60
C PRO A 146 10.19 12.35 2.02
N TRP A 147 9.43 11.33 2.38
CA TRP A 147 9.44 10.71 3.70
C TRP A 147 10.23 9.39 3.79
N GLY A 148 10.64 8.81 2.64
CA GLY A 148 11.33 7.51 2.63
C GLY A 148 11.47 6.91 1.25
N SER A 149 11.53 5.60 1.19
CA SER A 149 11.58 4.86 -0.09
C SER A 149 10.74 3.59 -0.03
N GLY A 150 10.31 3.10 -1.19
CA GLY A 150 9.51 1.89 -1.26
C GLY A 150 9.54 1.23 -2.63
N VAL A 151 8.85 0.10 -2.73
CA VAL A 151 8.55 -0.60 -3.98
C VAL A 151 7.04 -0.56 -4.19
N ARG A 152 6.62 -0.22 -5.38
CA ARG A 152 5.24 -0.36 -5.82
C ARG A 152 5.13 -1.30 -7.00
N GLY A 153 3.95 -1.87 -7.20
CA GLY A 153 3.62 -2.65 -8.38
C GLY A 153 2.12 -2.89 -8.48
N VAL A 154 1.74 -3.63 -9.51
CA VAL A 154 0.36 -4.09 -9.73
C VAL A 154 0.32 -5.59 -9.49
N GLY A 155 -0.54 -6.01 -8.60
CA GLY A 155 -0.66 -7.43 -8.23
C GLY A 155 -2.04 -7.78 -7.74
N ALA A 156 -2.15 -8.97 -7.22
CA ALA A 156 -3.28 -9.44 -6.44
C ALA A 156 -2.74 -10.02 -5.13
N THR A 157 -3.54 -10.00 -4.09
CA THR A 157 -3.19 -10.63 -2.81
C THR A 157 -4.26 -11.66 -2.47
N GLY A 158 -3.85 -12.83 -2.02
CA GLY A 158 -4.76 -13.90 -1.63
C GLY A 158 -4.08 -14.97 -0.78
N GLN A 159 -4.86 -15.71 -0.02
CA GLN A 159 -4.37 -16.86 0.76
C GLN A 159 -4.14 -18.08 -0.13
N ASP A 160 -4.99 -18.22 -1.15
CA ASP A 160 -4.93 -19.27 -2.14
C ASP A 160 -4.87 -18.71 -3.56
N LEU A 161 -4.42 -19.52 -4.51
CA LEU A 161 -4.56 -19.23 -5.93
C LEU A 161 -6.05 -19.38 -6.31
N SER A 162 -6.80 -18.32 -6.08
CA SER A 162 -8.21 -18.25 -6.50
C SER A 162 -8.34 -17.68 -7.91
N PRO A 163 -9.44 -17.96 -8.62
CA PRO A 163 -9.72 -17.30 -9.88
C PRO A 163 -9.61 -15.80 -9.76
N LEU A 164 -8.83 -15.17 -10.65
CA LEU A 164 -8.65 -13.74 -10.66
C LEU A 164 -9.77 -13.06 -11.44
N PHE A 165 -10.43 -12.12 -10.80
CA PHE A 165 -11.48 -11.28 -11.37
C PHE A 165 -11.00 -9.83 -11.50
N HIS A 166 -11.73 -9.02 -12.26
CA HIS A 166 -11.40 -7.60 -12.45
C HIS A 166 -11.25 -6.77 -11.16
N GLY A 167 -11.89 -7.20 -10.06
CA GLY A 167 -11.85 -6.50 -8.77
C GLY A 167 -10.68 -6.91 -7.87
N ASP A 168 -9.85 -7.87 -8.28
CA ASP A 168 -8.78 -8.43 -7.43
C ASP A 168 -7.44 -7.74 -7.67
N ILE A 169 -7.35 -6.95 -8.76
CA ILE A 169 -6.13 -6.24 -9.10
C ILE A 169 -5.97 -5.03 -8.21
N GLN A 170 -4.79 -4.86 -7.68
CA GLN A 170 -4.46 -3.79 -6.76
C GLN A 170 -3.13 -3.12 -7.13
N TYR A 171 -3.04 -1.82 -6.88
CA TYR A 171 -1.79 -1.16 -6.66
C TYR A 171 -1.29 -1.56 -5.27
N LEU A 172 -0.14 -2.18 -5.22
CA LEU A 172 0.52 -2.62 -4.00
C LEU A 172 1.76 -1.76 -3.77
N PHE A 173 1.95 -1.33 -2.54
CA PHE A 173 3.13 -0.58 -2.12
C PHE A 173 3.60 -1.03 -0.76
N ALA A 174 4.90 -1.13 -0.59
CA ALA A 174 5.55 -1.25 0.70
C ALA A 174 6.82 -0.39 0.73
N GLY A 175 6.99 0.36 1.80
CA GLY A 175 8.13 1.27 1.94
C GLY A 175 8.46 1.59 3.38
N THR A 176 9.67 2.11 3.60
CA THR A 176 10.15 2.51 4.93
C THR A 176 10.50 3.99 4.95
N SER A 177 10.26 4.63 6.09
CA SER A 177 10.65 6.02 6.29
C SER A 177 12.18 6.16 6.38
N SER A 178 12.68 7.31 5.92
CA SER A 178 14.13 7.61 5.94
C SER A 178 14.72 7.71 7.35
N ASP A 179 13.89 8.03 8.35
CA ASP A 179 14.29 8.04 9.77
C ASP A 179 14.23 6.65 10.42
N GLY A 180 13.86 5.61 9.66
CA GLY A 180 13.80 4.23 10.14
C GLY A 180 12.68 3.92 11.14
N ARG A 181 11.70 4.81 11.31
CA ARG A 181 10.63 4.62 12.30
C ARG A 181 9.39 3.91 11.78
N TRP A 182 9.08 4.07 10.51
CA TRP A 182 7.80 3.65 9.96
C TRP A 182 7.94 2.68 8.79
N LEU A 183 7.10 1.65 8.78
CA LEU A 183 6.75 0.87 7.61
C LEU A 183 5.37 1.36 7.12
N VAL A 184 5.28 1.61 5.84
CA VAL A 184 4.02 1.95 5.17
C VAL A 184 3.69 0.87 4.17
N VAL A 185 2.48 0.33 4.25
CA VAL A 185 1.95 -0.64 3.30
C VAL A 185 0.65 -0.10 2.74
N ALA A 186 0.48 -0.13 1.42
CA ALA A 186 -0.78 0.28 0.80
C ALA A 186 -1.27 -0.74 -0.20
N ALA A 187 -2.58 -0.90 -0.27
CA ALA A 187 -3.29 -1.70 -1.25
C ALA A 187 -4.50 -0.89 -1.74
N PHE A 188 -4.48 -0.53 -3.02
CA PHE A 188 -5.54 0.26 -3.62
C PHE A 188 -6.13 -0.51 -4.80
N PRO A 189 -7.45 -0.81 -4.83
CA PRO A 189 -8.10 -1.46 -5.95
C PRO A 189 -7.83 -0.72 -7.26
N LEU A 190 -7.58 -1.48 -8.32
CA LEU A 190 -7.39 -0.97 -9.66
C LEU A 190 -8.41 -1.57 -10.62
N SER A 191 -8.78 -0.79 -11.63
CA SER A 191 -9.39 -1.31 -12.84
C SER A 191 -8.40 -1.18 -13.99
N ALA A 192 -8.31 -2.20 -14.81
CA ALA A 192 -7.49 -2.20 -16.03
C ALA A 192 -8.29 -2.80 -17.18
N PRO A 193 -8.08 -2.33 -18.45
CA PRO A 193 -8.80 -2.88 -19.60
C PRO A 193 -8.34 -4.30 -19.91
N ASP A 194 -9.26 -5.11 -20.39
CA ASP A 194 -9.01 -6.41 -21.04
C ASP A 194 -8.18 -7.40 -20.21
N VAL A 195 -8.25 -7.31 -18.87
CA VAL A 195 -7.53 -8.26 -17.99
C VAL A 195 -8.01 -9.67 -18.27
N PRO A 196 -7.10 -10.60 -18.62
CA PRO A 196 -7.45 -11.98 -18.84
C PRO A 196 -8.12 -12.60 -17.61
N ARG A 197 -9.21 -13.31 -17.81
CA ARG A 197 -9.83 -14.07 -16.73
C ARG A 197 -9.03 -15.34 -16.47
N VAL A 198 -8.75 -15.61 -15.22
CA VAL A 198 -8.18 -16.87 -14.78
C VAL A 198 -9.31 -17.68 -14.15
N SER A 199 -9.66 -18.80 -14.76
CA SER A 199 -10.69 -19.72 -14.25
C SER A 199 -10.06 -20.76 -13.31
N GLU A 200 -10.88 -21.37 -12.47
CA GLU A 200 -10.48 -22.49 -11.61
C GLU A 200 -9.86 -23.63 -12.46
N GLU A 201 -10.50 -23.99 -13.56
CA GLU A 201 -10.00 -25.02 -14.49
C GLU A 201 -8.58 -24.68 -15.06
N SER A 202 -8.30 -23.40 -15.33
CA SER A 202 -6.98 -22.98 -15.82
C SER A 202 -5.92 -23.05 -14.70
N LEU A 203 -6.31 -22.72 -13.47
CA LEU A 203 -5.42 -22.86 -12.30
C LEU A 203 -5.13 -24.33 -11.97
N ASP A 204 -6.14 -25.19 -12.02
CA ASP A 204 -5.95 -26.63 -11.76
C ASP A 204 -5.03 -27.29 -12.79
N ARG A 205 -5.11 -26.84 -14.05
CA ARG A 205 -4.31 -27.40 -15.14
C ARG A 205 -2.87 -26.88 -15.18
N ASP A 206 -2.69 -25.58 -15.06
CA ASP A 206 -1.40 -24.88 -15.17
C ASP A 206 -1.46 -23.55 -14.42
N PRO A 207 -1.27 -23.53 -13.09
CA PRO A 207 -1.38 -22.32 -12.29
C PRO A 207 -0.34 -21.27 -12.70
N ASP A 208 0.89 -21.68 -12.97
CA ASP A 208 1.98 -20.76 -13.35
C ASP A 208 1.72 -20.10 -14.70
N GLY A 209 1.25 -20.88 -15.68
CA GLY A 209 0.89 -20.36 -17.00
C GLY A 209 -0.30 -19.40 -16.94
N ALA A 210 -1.32 -19.73 -16.15
CA ALA A 210 -2.50 -18.89 -15.97
C ALA A 210 -2.14 -17.54 -15.35
N ILE A 211 -1.32 -17.54 -14.30
CA ILE A 211 -0.81 -16.31 -13.66
C ILE A 211 0.11 -15.53 -14.59
N ALA A 212 0.99 -16.21 -15.34
CA ALA A 212 1.89 -15.57 -16.27
C ALA A 212 1.18 -14.79 -17.40
N VAL A 213 0.00 -15.24 -17.83
CA VAL A 213 -0.82 -14.52 -18.82
C VAL A 213 -1.29 -13.18 -18.27
N VAL A 214 -1.82 -13.15 -17.04
CA VAL A 214 -2.27 -11.92 -16.39
C VAL A 214 -1.09 -10.98 -16.13
N HIS A 215 -0.01 -11.51 -15.54
CA HIS A 215 1.21 -10.74 -15.27
C HIS A 215 1.75 -10.07 -16.55
N ARG A 216 1.85 -10.82 -17.66
CA ARG A 216 2.31 -10.28 -18.95
C ARG A 216 1.40 -9.18 -19.45
N HIS A 217 0.09 -9.38 -19.41
CA HIS A 217 -0.88 -8.38 -19.84
C HIS A 217 -0.72 -7.08 -19.05
N LEU A 218 -0.73 -7.15 -17.72
CA LEU A 218 -0.58 -5.99 -16.85
C LEU A 218 0.80 -5.30 -17.02
N SER A 219 1.87 -6.07 -17.24
CA SER A 219 3.22 -5.51 -17.46
C SER A 219 3.34 -4.71 -18.76
N LEU A 220 2.52 -5.00 -19.75
CA LEU A 220 2.53 -4.31 -21.06
C LEU A 220 1.62 -3.09 -21.12
N LEU A 221 0.68 -2.93 -20.18
CA LEU A 221 -0.19 -1.77 -20.13
C LEU A 221 0.61 -0.51 -19.75
N ASP A 222 0.31 0.61 -20.41
CA ASP A 222 0.77 1.93 -19.99
C ASP A 222 0.19 2.28 -18.61
N GLU A 223 0.94 3.03 -17.80
CA GLU A 223 0.54 3.41 -16.43
C GLU A 223 -0.75 4.25 -16.39
N THR A 224 -1.05 4.96 -17.48
CA THR A 224 -2.27 5.76 -17.64
C THR A 224 -3.50 4.94 -17.99
N ARG A 225 -3.34 3.66 -18.35
CA ARG A 225 -4.45 2.76 -18.68
C ARG A 225 -5.11 2.14 -17.45
N TYR A 226 -4.49 2.30 -16.31
CA TYR A 226 -5.09 1.90 -15.04
C TYR A 226 -6.03 2.98 -14.53
N THR A 227 -7.04 2.58 -13.78
CA THR A 227 -7.93 3.49 -13.06
C THR A 227 -7.90 3.12 -11.58
N PRO A 228 -7.45 4.02 -10.69
CA PRO A 228 -6.71 5.26 -11.00
C PRO A 228 -5.38 4.99 -11.71
N ALA A 229 -4.84 5.99 -12.43
CA ALA A 229 -3.51 5.87 -13.04
C ALA A 229 -2.45 5.60 -11.95
N LEU A 230 -1.46 4.76 -12.24
CA LEU A 230 -0.43 4.41 -11.26
C LEU A 230 0.33 5.65 -10.76
N THR A 231 0.60 6.60 -11.65
CA THR A 231 1.25 7.88 -11.31
C THR A 231 0.43 8.72 -10.33
N THR A 232 -0.91 8.66 -10.40
CA THR A 232 -1.79 9.35 -9.44
C THR A 232 -1.64 8.78 -8.03
N LEU A 233 -1.45 7.46 -7.91
CA LEU A 233 -1.22 6.79 -6.63
C LEU A 233 0.21 7.02 -6.13
N ASP A 234 1.19 7.06 -7.03
CA ASP A 234 2.56 7.46 -6.69
C ASP A 234 2.58 8.90 -6.13
N ASP A 235 1.84 9.82 -6.74
CA ASP A 235 1.71 11.20 -6.28
C ASP A 235 1.00 11.30 -4.93
N LEU A 236 -0.03 10.49 -4.67
CA LEU A 236 -0.66 10.38 -3.35
C LEU A 236 0.39 10.02 -2.29
N LEU A 237 1.18 8.98 -2.53
CA LEU A 237 2.20 8.51 -1.59
C LEU A 237 3.31 9.55 -1.36
N ARG A 238 3.65 10.38 -2.35
CA ARG A 238 4.63 11.47 -2.19
C ARG A 238 4.19 12.51 -1.17
N THR A 239 2.90 12.68 -0.99
CA THR A 239 2.36 13.68 -0.05
C THR A 239 2.20 13.19 1.37
N LEU A 240 2.49 11.91 1.64
CA LEU A 240 2.34 11.30 2.94
C LEU A 240 3.24 11.98 3.97
N ALA A 241 2.65 12.35 5.10
CA ALA A 241 3.35 12.80 6.29
C ALA A 241 2.82 12.05 7.51
N ILE A 242 3.73 11.50 8.30
CA ILE A 242 3.42 10.67 9.47
C ILE A 242 3.88 11.42 10.72
N GLU A 243 2.94 11.75 11.59
CA GLU A 243 3.25 12.34 12.89
C GLU A 243 3.72 11.25 13.86
N GLY A 244 4.57 11.65 14.80
CA GLY A 244 5.07 10.75 15.84
C GLY A 244 3.97 10.02 16.63
N PRO A 245 4.34 9.05 17.47
CA PRO A 245 3.41 8.33 18.33
C PRO A 245 2.69 9.24 19.28
#